data_f5e326e8e31aab2f0b5c902b39143735
#
_entry.id   f5e326e8e31aab2f0b5c902b39143735
#
_cell.length_a   1.000
_cell.length_b   1.000
_cell.length_c   1.000
_cell.angle_alpha   90.00
_cell.angle_beta   90.00
_cell.angle_gamma   90.00
#
_symmetry.space_group_name_H-M   'P 1'
#
loop_
_entity.id
_entity.type
_entity.pdbx_description
1 polymer ?
#
loop_
_entity_poly.entity_id
_entity_poly.type
_entity_poly.pdbx_seq_one_letter_code
_entity_poly.pdbx_strand_id
1 'polypeptide(L)'
;NKGTKNFEIVKAMRKFKKEGLEIAGKTFKVDLLGKSRIRNTYKLHGELIDRKKTVKSFIKDNQKGTYVVLVSKHAFTVKDGVLIDNVGEEFRPTRKVLGAFGFDLVKDNVSGEQLMLF
;
A
#
# COMPACT_ATOMS: atom_id res chain seq x y z
N ASN A 1 -2.85 -15.46 -16.65
CA ASN A 1 -3.29 -15.49 -15.96
C ASN A 1 -4.07 -14.52 -15.29
N LYS A 2 -4.30 -14.52 -14.23
CA LYS A 2 -5.13 -13.73 -13.60
C LYS A 2 -4.46 -12.69 -12.90
N GLY A 3 -4.49 -11.55 -13.16
CA GLY A 3 -3.89 -10.46 -12.45
C GLY A 3 -2.47 -10.21 -12.85
N THR A 4 -1.91 -9.15 -12.34
CA THR A 4 -0.57 -8.71 -12.64
C THR A 4 0.41 -9.34 -11.68
N LYS A 5 1.55 -9.76 -12.17
CA LYS A 5 2.55 -10.34 -11.29
C LYS A 5 3.15 -9.27 -10.40
N ASN A 6 3.53 -9.67 -9.20
CA ASN A 6 4.05 -8.70 -8.23
C ASN A 6 5.25 -7.91 -8.73
N PHE A 7 6.15 -8.55 -9.48
CA PHE A 7 7.31 -7.80 -9.94
C PHE A 7 6.93 -6.71 -10.94
N GLU A 8 5.84 -6.92 -11.67
CA GLU A 8 5.36 -5.91 -12.60
C GLU A 8 4.76 -4.74 -11.84
N ILE A 9 4.09 -5.04 -10.73
CA ILE A 9 3.54 -3.99 -9.88
C ILE A 9 4.68 -3.17 -9.28
N VAL A 10 5.72 -3.85 -8.79
CA VAL A 10 6.86 -3.15 -8.22
C VAL A 10 7.54 -2.27 -9.26
N LYS A 11 7.66 -2.78 -10.49
CA LYS A 11 8.27 -2.01 -11.56
C LYS A 11 7.45 -0.75 -11.86
N ALA A 12 6.14 -0.89 -11.92
CA ALA A 12 5.25 0.24 -12.17
C ALA A 12 5.33 1.25 -11.02
N MET A 13 5.36 0.76 -9.78
CA MET A 13 5.41 1.65 -8.63
C MET A 13 6.72 2.42 -8.56
N ARG A 14 7.83 1.80 -8.99
CA ARG A 14 9.11 2.50 -9.04
C ARG A 14 9.08 3.62 -10.05
N LYS A 15 8.38 3.40 -11.16
CA LYS A 15 8.22 4.44 -12.16
C LYS A 15 7.41 5.59 -11.58
N PHE A 16 6.31 5.28 -10.89
CA PHE A 16 5.48 6.30 -10.28
C PHE A 16 6.21 7.05 -9.17
N LYS A 17 7.08 6.36 -8.46
CA LYS A 17 7.87 7.00 -7.42
C LYS A 17 8.74 8.08 -8.03
N LYS A 18 9.28 7.80 -9.22
CA LYS A 18 10.17 8.72 -9.89
C LYS A 18 9.41 9.87 -10.53
N GLU A 19 8.31 9.57 -11.17
CA GLU A 19 7.55 10.56 -11.94
C GLU A 19 6.31 11.12 -11.29
N GLY A 20 5.89 10.50 -10.21
CA GLY A 20 4.61 10.84 -9.62
C GLY A 20 3.47 10.08 -10.30
N LEU A 21 2.35 9.98 -9.64
CA LEU A 21 1.19 9.29 -10.18
C LEU A 21 0.03 10.27 -10.21
N GLU A 22 -0.55 10.47 -11.37
CA GLU A 22 -1.67 11.39 -11.51
C GLU A 22 -2.95 10.61 -11.76
N ILE A 23 -3.95 10.83 -10.93
CA ILE A 23 -5.24 10.16 -11.05
C ILE A 23 -6.33 11.21 -10.85
N ALA A 24 -7.21 11.32 -11.82
CA ALA A 24 -8.37 12.21 -11.72
C ALA A 24 -7.98 13.63 -11.31
N GLY A 25 -6.93 14.14 -11.88
CA GLY A 25 -6.50 15.51 -11.60
C GLY A 25 -5.73 15.67 -10.29
N LYS A 26 -5.42 14.58 -9.62
CA LYS A 26 -4.66 14.64 -8.37
C LYS A 26 -3.31 13.97 -8.58
N THR A 27 -2.28 14.57 -8.02
CA THR A 27 -0.93 14.03 -8.12
C THR A 27 -0.52 13.40 -6.79
N PHE A 28 -0.08 12.18 -6.84
CA PHE A 28 0.31 11.45 -5.66
C PHE A 28 1.79 11.11 -5.68
N LYS A 29 2.40 11.19 -4.52
CA LYS A 29 3.76 10.73 -4.34
C LYS A 29 3.67 9.27 -3.93
N VAL A 30 4.46 8.42 -4.57
CA VAL A 30 4.44 6.99 -4.29
C VAL A 30 5.74 6.60 -3.63
N ASP A 31 5.66 6.00 -2.48
CA ASP A 31 6.85 5.57 -1.75
C ASP A 31 6.78 4.12 -1.34
N LEU A 32 7.90 3.43 -1.41
CA LEU A 32 8.01 2.09 -0.89
C LEU A 32 8.11 2.19 0.63
N LEU A 33 7.20 1.54 1.33
CA LEU A 33 7.19 1.60 2.77
C LEU A 33 8.37 0.85 3.36
N GLY A 34 8.91 1.40 4.42
CA GLY A 34 10.08 0.83 5.04
C GLY A 34 9.80 -0.45 5.80
N LYS A 35 10.88 -1.10 6.21
CA LYS A 35 10.82 -2.36 6.90
C LYS A 35 9.98 -2.29 8.16
N SER A 36 10.01 -1.17 8.84
CA SER A 36 9.25 -1.02 10.07
C SER A 36 7.73 -1.10 9.86
N ARG A 37 7.29 -0.89 8.63
CA ARG A 37 5.86 -0.95 8.35
C ARG A 37 5.40 -2.30 7.82
N ILE A 38 6.33 -3.17 7.50
CA ILE A 38 5.98 -4.49 6.98
C ILE A 38 6.54 -5.62 7.83
N ARG A 39 7.25 -5.30 8.88
CA ARG A 39 7.80 -6.30 9.77
C ARG A 39 7.53 -5.97 11.23
N ASN A 40 7.35 -7.01 12.02
CA ASN A 40 7.23 -6.89 13.47
C ASN A 40 8.49 -7.46 14.09
N THR A 41 9.08 -6.71 15.00
CA THR A 41 10.22 -7.21 15.75
C THR A 41 9.82 -7.22 17.23
N TYR A 42 9.91 -8.35 17.86
CA TYR A 42 9.54 -8.48 19.27
C TYR A 42 10.38 -9.54 19.93
N LYS A 43 10.37 -9.56 21.25
CA LYS A 43 11.13 -10.56 21.99
C LYS A 43 10.21 -11.68 22.44
N LEU A 44 10.67 -12.90 22.29
CA LEU A 44 9.94 -14.04 22.76
C LEU A 44 10.94 -14.94 23.46
N HIS A 45 10.73 -15.20 24.72
CA HIS A 45 11.62 -16.01 25.55
C HIS A 45 13.08 -15.54 25.45
N GLY A 46 13.26 -14.25 25.44
CA GLY A 46 14.61 -13.68 25.41
C GLY A 46 15.24 -13.56 24.04
N GLU A 47 14.59 -14.11 23.03
CA GLU A 47 15.13 -14.01 21.68
C GLU A 47 14.40 -12.98 20.85
N LEU A 48 15.13 -12.34 19.96
CA LEU A 48 14.56 -11.33 19.09
C LEU A 48 13.97 -12.01 17.87
N ILE A 49 12.69 -11.82 17.67
CA ILE A 49 11.96 -12.42 16.56
C ILE A 49 11.59 -11.31 15.59
N ASP A 50 11.92 -11.50 14.31
CA ASP A 50 11.61 -10.54 13.27
C ASP A 50 10.78 -11.25 12.21
N ARG A 51 9.51 -10.93 12.14
CA ARG A 51 8.59 -11.58 11.20
C ARG A 51 7.88 -10.54 10.38
N LYS A 52 7.50 -10.93 9.17
CA LYS A 52 6.69 -10.04 8.34
C LYS A 52 5.33 -9.88 8.99
N LYS A 53 4.77 -8.69 8.86
CA LYS A 53 3.44 -8.43 9.38
C LYS A 53 2.44 -9.23 8.57
N THR A 54 1.35 -9.64 9.22
CA THR A 54 0.22 -10.17 8.51
C THR A 54 -0.56 -8.98 7.95
N VAL A 55 -1.46 -9.25 7.01
CA VAL A 55 -2.30 -8.20 6.45
C VAL A 55 -3.11 -7.53 7.55
N LYS A 56 -3.65 -8.33 8.48
CA LYS A 56 -4.43 -7.80 9.59
C LYS A 56 -3.58 -6.83 10.43
N SER A 57 -2.35 -7.21 10.73
CA SER A 57 -1.46 -6.39 11.53
C SER A 57 -1.06 -5.12 10.78
N PHE A 58 -0.84 -5.25 9.48
CA PHE A 58 -0.48 -4.10 8.66
C PHE A 58 -1.62 -3.07 8.65
N ILE A 59 -2.85 -3.53 8.48
CA ILE A 59 -4.01 -2.65 8.46
C ILE A 59 -4.16 -1.97 9.82
N LYS A 60 -3.95 -2.72 10.90
CA LYS A 60 -4.07 -2.16 12.23
C LYS A 60 -3.07 -1.03 12.45
N ASP A 61 -1.86 -1.19 11.93
CA ASP A 61 -0.80 -0.21 12.14
C ASP A 61 -0.86 0.95 11.14
N ASN A 62 -1.64 0.83 10.09
CA ASN A 62 -1.69 1.84 9.04
C ASN A 62 -3.14 2.21 8.75
N GLN A 63 -3.77 2.82 9.74
CA GLN A 63 -5.19 3.17 9.66
C GLN A 63 -5.48 4.42 8.84
N LYS A 64 -4.47 5.15 8.45
CA LYS A 64 -4.66 6.34 7.64
C LYS A 64 -3.81 6.26 6.39
N GLY A 65 -4.35 6.72 5.29
CA GLY A 65 -3.61 6.76 4.03
C GLY A 65 -4.01 5.63 3.12
N THR A 66 -3.49 5.69 1.91
CA THR A 66 -3.78 4.70 0.88
C THR A 66 -2.52 3.90 0.60
N TYR A 67 -2.67 2.59 0.55
CA TYR A 67 -1.53 1.70 0.36
C TYR A 67 -1.88 0.61 -0.64
N VAL A 68 -0.89 0.23 -1.45
CA VAL A 68 -1.00 -0.99 -2.25
C VAL A 68 -0.15 -2.02 -1.53
N VAL A 69 -0.76 -3.11 -1.13
CA VAL A 69 -0.12 -4.14 -0.32
C VAL A 69 0.10 -5.39 -1.17
N LEU A 70 1.32 -5.90 -1.13
CA LEU A 70 1.68 -7.07 -1.91
C LEU A 70 1.78 -8.29 -0.99
N VAL A 71 1.09 -9.34 -1.37
CA VAL A 71 1.22 -10.64 -0.71
C VAL A 71 1.59 -11.65 -1.78
N SER A 72 1.80 -12.90 -1.42
CA SER A 72 2.18 -13.90 -2.39
C SER A 72 1.10 -14.03 -3.46
N LYS A 73 1.47 -13.80 -4.71
CA LYS A 73 0.58 -13.95 -5.87
C LYS A 73 -0.66 -13.07 -5.88
N HIS A 74 -0.64 -12.00 -5.13
CA HIS A 74 -1.81 -11.10 -5.11
C HIS A 74 -1.42 -9.72 -4.58
N ALA A 75 -2.17 -8.72 -4.98
CA ALA A 75 -2.00 -7.37 -4.49
C ALA A 75 -3.38 -6.75 -4.28
N PHE A 76 -3.50 -5.87 -3.31
CA PHE A 76 -4.75 -5.20 -3.05
C PHE A 76 -4.50 -3.83 -2.44
N THR A 77 -5.57 -3.05 -2.32
CA THR A 77 -5.48 -1.70 -1.80
C THR A 77 -6.07 -1.64 -0.40
N VAL A 78 -5.42 -0.89 0.47
CA VAL A 78 -5.95 -0.59 1.79
C VAL A 78 -6.06 0.93 1.87
N LYS A 79 -7.24 1.44 2.14
CA LYS A 79 -7.46 2.88 2.25
C LYS A 79 -8.09 3.19 3.58
N ASP A 80 -7.41 3.98 4.39
CA ASP A 80 -7.87 4.40 5.71
C ASP A 80 -8.33 3.20 6.56
N GLY A 81 -7.54 2.14 6.52
CA GLY A 81 -7.82 0.96 7.32
C GLY A 81 -8.84 0.01 6.72
N VAL A 82 -9.36 0.30 5.53
CA VAL A 82 -10.34 -0.55 4.88
C VAL A 82 -9.71 -1.27 3.71
N LEU A 83 -9.85 -2.59 3.68
CA LEU A 83 -9.30 -3.38 2.60
C LEU A 83 -10.23 -3.31 1.40
N ILE A 84 -9.67 -3.04 0.24
CA ILE A 84 -10.41 -2.99 -1.01
C ILE A 84 -9.81 -4.04 -1.93
N ASP A 85 -10.61 -5.02 -2.28
CA ASP A 85 -10.12 -6.10 -3.13
C ASP A 85 -11.20 -6.43 -4.16
N ASN A 86 -10.83 -6.38 -5.42
CA ASN A 86 -11.78 -6.63 -6.47
C ASN A 86 -12.26 -8.06 -6.52
N VAL A 87 -11.47 -8.98 -6.04
CA VAL A 87 -11.80 -10.36 -6.14
C VAL A 87 -12.91 -10.75 -5.22
N GLY A 88 -12.95 -10.15 -4.08
CA GLY A 88 -14.05 -10.40 -3.16
C GLY A 88 -14.13 -11.77 -2.62
N GLU A 89 -13.10 -12.61 -2.78
CA GLU A 89 -13.20 -13.85 -2.28
C GLU A 89 -12.49 -14.09 -1.12
N GLU A 90 -12.04 -15.16 -0.80
CA GLU A 90 -11.45 -15.51 0.38
C GLU A 90 -10.33 -14.66 0.73
N PHE A 91 -10.48 -13.64 1.49
CA PHE A 91 -9.42 -12.83 1.99
C PHE A 91 -8.89 -13.48 3.25
N ARG A 92 -7.60 -13.70 3.30
CA ARG A 92 -6.99 -14.28 4.48
C ARG A 92 -6.16 -13.22 5.20
N PRO A 93 -6.66 -12.69 6.31
CA PRO A 93 -5.94 -11.64 7.04
C PRO A 93 -4.63 -12.11 7.63
N THR A 94 -4.40 -13.41 7.67
CA THR A 94 -3.14 -13.95 8.20
C THR A 94 -2.05 -14.04 7.14
N ARG A 95 -2.33 -13.69 5.89
CA ARG A 95 -1.30 -13.72 4.86
C ARG A 95 -0.22 -12.70 5.20
N LYS A 96 1.02 -13.03 4.84
CA LYS A 96 2.15 -12.15 5.15
C LYS A 96 2.31 -11.07 4.10
N VAL A 97 2.59 -9.86 4.55
CA VAL A 97 2.83 -8.74 3.67
C VAL A 97 4.26 -8.84 3.16
N LEU A 98 4.42 -8.93 1.85
CA LEU A 98 5.73 -9.01 1.23
C LEU A 98 6.29 -7.62 0.91
N GLY A 99 5.42 -6.68 0.67
CA GLY A 99 5.82 -5.30 0.38
C GLY A 99 4.62 -4.39 0.40
N ALA A 100 4.84 -3.12 0.45
CA ALA A 100 3.73 -2.15 0.43
C ALA A 100 4.22 -0.82 -0.09
N PHE A 101 3.34 -0.11 -0.78
CA PHE A 101 3.62 1.23 -1.29
C PHE A 101 2.58 2.18 -0.72
N GLY A 102 3.03 3.32 -0.26
CA GLY A 102 2.13 4.34 0.25
C GLY A 102 1.93 5.44 -0.78
N PHE A 103 0.75 6.04 -0.78
CA PHE A 103 0.40 7.09 -1.71
C PHE A 103 0.05 8.34 -0.92
N ASP A 104 0.81 9.41 -1.11
CA ASP A 104 0.54 10.68 -0.44
C ASP A 104 0.10 11.70 -1.46
N LEU A 105 -1.01 12.37 -1.20
CA LEU A 105 -1.50 13.41 -2.10
C LEU A 105 -0.57 14.60 -2.04
N VAL A 106 -0.04 14.98 -3.17
CA VAL A 106 0.86 16.11 -3.27
C VAL A 106 0.12 17.31 -3.84
N LYS A 107 -0.71 17.09 -4.83
CA LYS A 107 -1.34 18.18 -5.53
C LYS A 107 -2.70 17.77 -6.06
N ASP A 108 -3.68 18.65 -5.89
CA ASP A 108 -5.01 18.41 -6.41
C ASP A 108 -5.21 19.42 -7.55
N ASN A 109 -4.88 19.00 -8.74
CA ASN A 109 -4.90 19.90 -9.89
C ASN A 109 -6.29 20.39 -10.26
N VAL A 110 -7.26 19.51 -10.12
CA VAL A 110 -8.61 19.88 -10.51
C VAL A 110 -9.22 20.81 -9.47
N SER A 111 -9.01 20.46 -8.21
CA SER A 111 -9.59 21.24 -7.14
C SER A 111 -9.06 22.65 -7.14
N GLY A 112 -7.79 22.81 -7.44
CA GLY A 112 -7.20 24.13 -7.49
C GLY A 112 -7.89 25.01 -8.50
N GLU A 113 -8.17 24.45 -9.66
CA GLU A 113 -8.84 25.21 -10.68
C GLU A 113 -10.27 25.50 -10.31
N GLN A 114 -10.96 24.53 -9.73
CA GLN A 114 -12.31 24.74 -9.36
C GLN A 114 -12.47 25.80 -8.30
N LEU A 115 -11.54 25.85 -7.38
CA LEU A 115 -11.62 26.86 -6.35
C LEU A 115 -11.50 28.25 -6.93
N MET A 116 -10.79 28.38 -8.01
CA MET A 116 -10.62 29.67 -8.62
C MET A 116 -11.87 30.12 -9.35
N LEU A 117 -12.76 29.21 -9.65
CA LEU A 117 -13.97 29.55 -10.33
C LEU A 117 -15.04 30.05 -9.39
N PHE A 118 -14.86 29.90 -8.15
CA PHE A 118 -15.83 30.35 -7.19
C PHE A 118 -15.27 31.49 -6.37
#